data_bb7cbf7291a9de5fab073e6b92d135fe
#
_entry.id   bb7cbf7291a9de5fab073e6b92d135fe
#
_cell.length_a   1.000
_cell.length_b   1.000
_cell.length_c   1.000
_cell.angle_alpha   90.00
_cell.angle_beta   90.00
_cell.angle_gamma   90.00
#
_symmetry.space_group_name_H-M   'P 1'
#
loop_
_entity.id
_entity.type
_entity.pdbx_description
1 polymer ?
#
loop_
_entity_poly.entity_id
_entity_poly.type
_entity_poly.pdbx_seq_one_letter_code
_entity_poly.pdbx_strand_id
1 'polypeptide(L)'
;MQNTDLDRTDLLLLAELQRDGRQTNAELAERVHLSPSACLRRVQRLERDGVIAGYRAVVDPERIGLGLQAFVRVQLARHDAEAVAAFAERVDRWEEVVACHALTGDMDYLLHVVVGDLEHFSRFLLDHLLNTPPQGAGVADVNSSFVLRTVKAFRGLPLGR
;
A
#
# COMPACT_ATOMS: atom_id res chain seq x y z
N MET A 1 5.88 20.04 4.44
CA MET A 1 6.72 18.86 4.21
C MET A 1 8.08 19.15 4.80
N GLN A 2 8.50 18.45 5.87
CA GLN A 2 9.87 18.55 6.36
C GLN A 2 10.76 17.86 5.32
N ASN A 3 11.63 18.63 4.69
CA ASN A 3 12.67 18.09 3.80
C ASN A 3 13.74 17.47 4.71
N THR A 4 13.65 16.18 5.00
CA THR A 4 14.71 15.47 5.72
C THR A 4 15.90 15.41 4.79
N ASP A 5 16.98 16.11 5.16
CA ASP A 5 18.21 16.15 4.37
C ASP A 5 18.89 14.77 4.44
N LEU A 6 18.67 13.96 3.41
CA LEU A 6 19.21 12.60 3.28
C LEU A 6 20.54 12.66 2.54
N ASP A 7 21.59 12.23 3.18
CA ASP A 7 22.87 12.08 2.53
C ASP A 7 22.96 10.76 1.71
N ARG A 8 24.05 10.64 0.93
CA ARG A 8 24.28 9.44 0.10
C ARG A 8 24.30 8.15 0.94
N THR A 9 24.81 8.21 2.15
CA THR A 9 24.89 7.05 3.04
C THR A 9 23.50 6.65 3.54
N ASP A 10 22.63 7.61 3.81
CA ASP A 10 21.23 7.34 4.17
C ASP A 10 20.47 6.66 3.02
N LEU A 11 20.69 7.13 1.80
CA LEU A 11 20.09 6.48 0.62
C LEU A 11 20.58 5.04 0.42
N LEU A 12 21.87 4.77 0.68
CA LEU A 12 22.42 3.41 0.65
C LEU A 12 21.81 2.52 1.75
N LEU A 13 21.69 3.03 2.98
CA LEU A 13 21.01 2.32 4.08
C LEU A 13 19.56 1.96 3.72
N LEU A 14 18.81 2.91 3.20
CA LEU A 14 17.44 2.70 2.76
C LEU A 14 17.35 1.66 1.62
N ALA A 15 18.29 1.69 0.66
CA ALA A 15 18.33 0.73 -0.44
C ALA A 15 18.59 -0.69 0.06
N GLU A 16 19.52 -0.88 1.00
CA GLU A 16 19.81 -2.17 1.61
C GLU A 16 18.61 -2.69 2.44
N LEU A 17 17.98 -1.82 3.24
CA LEU A 17 16.80 -2.16 4.02
C LEU A 17 15.57 -2.49 3.16
N GLN A 18 15.39 -1.82 2.01
CA GLN A 18 14.34 -2.19 1.05
C GLN A 18 14.58 -3.56 0.41
N ARG A 19 15.85 -3.96 0.25
CA ARG A 19 16.22 -5.27 -0.30
C ARG A 19 15.99 -6.39 0.72
N ASP A 20 16.42 -6.15 1.97
CA ASP A 20 16.27 -7.08 3.08
C ASP A 20 16.13 -6.32 4.40
N GLY A 21 14.89 -6.24 4.89
CA GLY A 21 14.60 -5.58 6.17
C GLY A 21 14.91 -6.43 7.41
N ARG A 22 15.40 -7.68 7.24
CA ARG A 22 15.73 -8.58 8.36
C ARG A 22 17.21 -8.66 8.68
N GLN A 23 18.06 -8.01 7.89
CA GLN A 23 19.50 -8.02 8.16
C GLN A 23 19.80 -7.37 9.52
N THR A 24 20.81 -7.90 10.19
CA THR A 24 21.28 -7.35 11.46
C THR A 24 21.96 -6.00 11.24
N ASN A 25 22.05 -5.19 12.30
CA ASN A 25 22.76 -3.91 12.21
C ASN A 25 24.25 -4.08 11.84
N ALA A 26 24.89 -5.20 12.23
CA ALA A 26 26.26 -5.48 11.86
C ALA A 26 26.40 -5.75 10.36
N GLU A 27 25.55 -6.59 9.79
CA GLU A 27 25.51 -6.87 8.34
C GLU A 27 25.22 -5.61 7.52
N LEU A 28 24.26 -4.80 7.98
CA LEU A 28 23.92 -3.53 7.34
C LEU A 28 25.11 -2.56 7.36
N ALA A 29 25.77 -2.43 8.52
CA ALA A 29 26.93 -1.55 8.69
C ALA A 29 28.09 -1.94 7.76
N GLU A 30 28.36 -3.23 7.61
CA GLU A 30 29.36 -3.76 6.68
C GLU A 30 29.06 -3.37 5.23
N ARG A 31 27.81 -3.53 4.80
CA ARG A 31 27.35 -3.24 3.42
C ARG A 31 27.44 -1.76 3.06
N VAL A 32 27.27 -0.87 4.02
CA VAL A 32 27.32 0.59 3.81
C VAL A 32 28.63 1.20 4.29
N HIS A 33 29.63 0.38 4.66
CA HIS A 33 30.95 0.79 5.12
C HIS A 33 30.93 1.75 6.33
N LEU A 34 30.10 1.44 7.31
CA LEU A 34 30.02 2.17 8.58
C LEU A 34 30.44 1.29 9.77
N SER A 35 30.77 1.93 10.89
CA SER A 35 30.80 1.21 12.17
C SER A 35 29.37 0.84 12.60
N PRO A 36 29.18 -0.29 13.31
CA PRO A 36 27.86 -0.69 13.81
C PRO A 36 27.13 0.40 14.61
N SER A 37 27.86 1.16 15.43
CA SER A 37 27.29 2.26 16.22
C SER A 37 26.84 3.45 15.35
N ALA A 38 27.59 3.78 14.31
CA ALA A 38 27.21 4.84 13.36
C ALA A 38 26.00 4.42 12.52
N CYS A 39 25.97 3.16 12.07
CA CYS A 39 24.85 2.57 11.35
C CYS A 39 23.56 2.62 12.18
N LEU A 40 23.60 2.09 13.40
CA LEU A 40 22.46 2.07 14.31
C LEU A 40 21.87 3.46 14.55
N ARG A 41 22.74 4.44 14.83
CA ARG A 41 22.30 5.83 15.06
C ARG A 41 21.62 6.43 13.84
N ARG A 42 22.08 6.12 12.62
CA ARG A 42 21.45 6.60 11.38
C ARG A 42 20.08 5.93 11.16
N VAL A 43 19.99 4.63 11.31
CA VAL A 43 18.71 3.88 11.18
C VAL A 43 17.70 4.43 12.17
N GLN A 44 18.04 4.57 13.45
CA GLN A 44 17.17 5.14 14.47
C GLN A 44 16.74 6.58 14.15
N ARG A 45 17.60 7.39 13.54
CA ARG A 45 17.22 8.72 13.07
C ARG A 45 16.19 8.62 11.95
N LEU A 46 16.42 7.78 10.92
CA LEU A 46 15.51 7.60 9.79
C LEU A 46 14.12 7.08 10.22
N GLU A 47 14.08 6.21 11.24
CA GLU A 47 12.85 5.74 11.87
C GLU A 47 12.14 6.86 12.64
N ARG A 48 12.84 7.56 13.51
CA ARG A 48 12.29 8.67 14.31
C ARG A 48 11.78 9.81 13.44
N ASP A 49 12.49 10.13 12.35
CA ASP A 49 12.13 11.19 11.42
C ASP A 49 11.03 10.74 10.42
N GLY A 50 10.55 9.49 10.53
CA GLY A 50 9.46 8.93 9.73
C GLY A 50 9.83 8.63 8.27
N VAL A 51 11.13 8.65 7.93
CA VAL A 51 11.62 8.24 6.60
C VAL A 51 11.44 6.74 6.41
N ILE A 52 11.71 5.96 7.46
CA ILE A 52 11.33 4.54 7.55
C ILE A 52 10.00 4.49 8.30
N ALA A 53 8.93 4.24 7.57
CA ALA A 53 7.58 4.14 8.14
C ALA A 53 7.32 2.81 8.86
N GLY A 54 8.16 1.80 8.64
CA GLY A 54 8.05 0.48 9.27
C GLY A 54 8.65 -0.63 8.44
N TYR A 55 8.58 -1.84 8.98
CA TYR A 55 9.04 -3.09 8.36
C TYR A 55 7.85 -4.03 8.20
N ARG A 56 7.73 -4.67 7.03
CA ARG A 56 6.62 -5.58 6.75
C ARG A 56 7.14 -6.89 6.17
N ALA A 57 6.52 -8.00 6.56
CA ALA A 57 6.72 -9.26 5.86
C ALA A 57 6.03 -9.20 4.49
N VAL A 58 6.71 -9.68 3.46
CA VAL A 58 6.09 -9.91 2.14
C VAL A 58 5.52 -11.32 2.16
N VAL A 59 4.20 -11.42 2.17
CA VAL A 59 3.47 -12.69 2.18
C VAL A 59 3.04 -13.03 0.76
N ASP A 60 3.23 -14.30 0.37
CA ASP A 60 2.73 -14.82 -0.89
C ASP A 60 1.22 -15.08 -0.76
N PRO A 61 0.36 -14.32 -1.46
CA PRO A 61 -1.08 -14.43 -1.29
C PRO A 61 -1.63 -15.79 -1.73
N GLU A 62 -1.07 -16.42 -2.75
CA GLU A 62 -1.53 -17.73 -3.22
C GLU A 62 -1.33 -18.80 -2.14
N ARG A 63 -0.24 -18.71 -1.36
CA ARG A 63 0.06 -19.67 -0.28
C ARG A 63 -0.85 -19.56 0.93
N ILE A 64 -1.59 -18.47 1.05
CA ILE A 64 -2.57 -18.25 2.12
C ILE A 64 -4.02 -18.27 1.59
N GLY A 65 -4.22 -18.77 0.36
CA GLY A 65 -5.55 -18.93 -0.22
C GLY A 65 -6.13 -17.65 -0.85
N LEU A 66 -5.34 -16.60 -1.06
CA LEU A 66 -5.77 -15.34 -1.68
C LEU A 66 -5.27 -15.28 -3.14
N GLY A 67 -5.83 -16.14 -3.99
CA GLY A 67 -5.37 -16.35 -5.37
C GLY A 67 -5.92 -15.34 -6.40
N LEU A 68 -6.88 -14.50 -6.05
CA LEU A 68 -7.49 -13.55 -6.98
C LEU A 68 -7.20 -12.11 -6.57
N GLN A 69 -6.65 -11.35 -7.51
CA GLN A 69 -6.40 -9.91 -7.34
C GLN A 69 -7.17 -9.11 -8.38
N ALA A 70 -7.76 -8.00 -7.95
CA ALA A 70 -8.46 -7.07 -8.83
C ALA A 70 -8.13 -5.63 -8.51
N PHE A 71 -8.10 -4.79 -9.54
CA PHE A 71 -8.14 -3.33 -9.40
C PHE A 71 -9.57 -2.87 -9.70
N VAL A 72 -10.19 -2.24 -8.72
CA VAL A 72 -11.58 -1.78 -8.80
C VAL A 72 -11.58 -0.27 -8.79
N ARG A 73 -12.02 0.34 -9.89
CA ARG A 73 -12.24 1.77 -10.00
C ARG A 73 -13.65 2.09 -9.56
N VAL A 74 -13.79 3.08 -8.70
CA VAL A 74 -15.06 3.48 -8.11
C VAL A 74 -15.33 4.94 -8.40
N GLN A 75 -16.55 5.24 -8.82
CA GLN A 75 -17.08 6.60 -8.90
C GLN A 75 -18.18 6.77 -7.85
N LEU A 76 -18.10 7.85 -7.06
CA LEU A 76 -19.13 8.17 -6.09
C LEU A 76 -20.31 8.89 -6.77
N ALA A 77 -21.50 8.68 -6.25
CA ALA A 77 -22.69 9.41 -6.69
C ALA A 77 -22.70 10.87 -6.19
N ARG A 78 -21.96 11.17 -5.12
CA ARG A 78 -21.81 12.50 -4.52
C ARG A 78 -20.34 12.75 -4.17
N HIS A 79 -19.89 13.99 -4.39
CA HIS A 79 -18.49 14.40 -4.19
C HIS A 79 -18.32 15.42 -3.05
N ASP A 80 -19.33 15.58 -2.20
CA ASP A 80 -19.21 16.43 -1.00
C ASP A 80 -18.32 15.77 0.06
N ALA A 81 -17.81 16.58 0.97
CA ALA A 81 -16.86 16.13 1.99
C ALA A 81 -17.41 15.00 2.88
N GLU A 82 -18.72 14.99 3.13
CA GLU A 82 -19.38 13.97 3.94
C GLU A 82 -19.38 12.62 3.20
N ALA A 83 -19.73 12.60 1.92
CA ALA A 83 -19.72 11.40 1.09
C ALA A 83 -18.31 10.80 0.95
N VAL A 84 -17.31 11.66 0.73
CA VAL A 84 -15.90 11.27 0.62
C VAL A 84 -15.41 10.65 1.95
N ALA A 85 -15.69 11.30 3.09
CA ALA A 85 -15.29 10.80 4.41
C ALA A 85 -15.98 9.46 4.73
N ALA A 86 -17.28 9.36 4.49
CA ALA A 86 -18.04 8.13 4.73
C ALA A 86 -17.55 6.95 3.87
N PHE A 87 -17.15 7.21 2.61
CA PHE A 87 -16.57 6.17 1.76
C PHE A 87 -15.21 5.73 2.29
N ALA A 88 -14.33 6.65 2.67
CA ALA A 88 -13.02 6.33 3.23
C ALA A 88 -13.12 5.49 4.51
N GLU A 89 -14.03 5.82 5.43
CA GLU A 89 -14.28 5.04 6.64
C GLU A 89 -14.80 3.62 6.35
N ARG A 90 -15.59 3.46 5.30
CA ARG A 90 -16.07 2.13 4.88
C ARG A 90 -14.93 1.29 4.34
N VAL A 91 -14.12 1.85 3.43
CA VAL A 91 -12.98 1.18 2.81
C VAL A 91 -11.97 0.71 3.86
N ASP A 92 -11.71 1.51 4.90
CA ASP A 92 -10.78 1.16 5.97
C ASP A 92 -11.17 -0.10 6.76
N ARG A 93 -12.46 -0.48 6.69
CA ARG A 93 -13.00 -1.68 7.37
C ARG A 93 -13.03 -2.93 6.48
N TRP A 94 -12.75 -2.79 5.19
CA TRP A 94 -12.81 -3.91 4.24
C TRP A 94 -11.46 -4.61 4.17
N GLU A 95 -11.39 -5.80 4.76
CA GLU A 95 -10.15 -6.59 4.82
C GLU A 95 -9.65 -7.02 3.44
N GLU A 96 -10.57 -7.17 2.47
CA GLU A 96 -10.27 -7.51 1.09
C GLU A 96 -9.53 -6.38 0.36
N VAL A 97 -9.65 -5.13 0.84
CA VAL A 97 -9.01 -3.95 0.24
C VAL A 97 -7.65 -3.73 0.85
N VAL A 98 -6.62 -4.13 0.15
CA VAL A 98 -5.22 -4.00 0.62
C VAL A 98 -4.60 -2.63 0.33
N ALA A 99 -5.19 -1.86 -0.58
CA ALA A 99 -4.85 -0.47 -0.84
C ALA A 99 -6.03 0.29 -1.46
N CYS A 100 -6.16 1.57 -1.14
CA CYS A 100 -7.12 2.50 -1.74
C CYS A 100 -6.43 3.81 -2.06
N HIS A 101 -6.62 4.30 -3.28
CA HIS A 101 -6.05 5.57 -3.74
C HIS A 101 -7.14 6.46 -4.29
N ALA A 102 -7.20 7.72 -3.85
CA ALA A 102 -7.99 8.74 -4.51
C ALA A 102 -7.32 9.15 -5.82
N LEU A 103 -8.10 9.27 -6.87
CA LEU A 103 -7.62 9.56 -8.22
C LEU A 103 -8.10 10.94 -8.68
N THR A 104 -7.40 11.47 -9.67
CA THR A 104 -7.89 12.55 -10.53
C THR A 104 -8.45 11.94 -11.81
N GLY A 105 -9.50 12.53 -12.40
CA GLY A 105 -10.12 12.06 -13.65
C GLY A 105 -11.54 11.56 -13.45
N ASP A 106 -11.99 10.64 -14.29
CA ASP A 106 -13.39 10.21 -14.38
C ASP A 106 -13.82 9.32 -13.20
N MET A 107 -12.88 8.67 -12.53
CA MET A 107 -13.12 7.80 -11.37
C MET A 107 -12.47 8.41 -10.14
N ASP A 108 -13.14 8.27 -8.99
CA ASP A 108 -12.70 8.90 -7.74
C ASP A 108 -11.67 8.07 -7.00
N TYR A 109 -11.80 6.73 -7.04
CA TYR A 109 -10.93 5.83 -6.29
C TYR A 109 -10.47 4.63 -7.09
N LEU A 110 -9.28 4.15 -6.74
CA LEU A 110 -8.74 2.87 -7.17
C LEU A 110 -8.51 2.00 -5.93
N LEU A 111 -9.22 0.89 -5.85
CA LEU A 111 -9.05 -0.13 -4.83
C LEU A 111 -8.17 -1.25 -5.39
N HIS A 112 -7.22 -1.74 -4.60
CA HIS A 112 -6.56 -3.01 -4.83
C HIS A 112 -7.22 -4.05 -3.93
N VAL A 113 -7.95 -4.97 -4.52
CA VAL A 113 -8.73 -6.02 -3.83
C VAL A 113 -8.02 -7.36 -3.99
N VAL A 114 -7.88 -8.10 -2.88
CA VAL A 114 -7.25 -9.42 -2.86
C VAL A 114 -8.16 -10.38 -2.13
N VAL A 115 -8.60 -11.45 -2.80
CA VAL A 115 -9.58 -12.42 -2.32
C VAL A 115 -9.20 -13.84 -2.73
N GLY A 116 -9.90 -14.84 -2.19
CA GLY A 116 -9.65 -16.24 -2.48
C GLY A 116 -9.99 -16.61 -3.93
N ASP A 117 -11.16 -16.22 -4.40
CA ASP A 117 -11.71 -16.61 -5.69
C ASP A 117 -12.75 -15.60 -6.22
N LEU A 118 -13.34 -15.91 -7.36
CA LEU A 118 -14.33 -15.07 -8.02
C LEU A 118 -15.67 -15.00 -7.24
N GLU A 119 -16.03 -16.05 -6.52
CA GLU A 119 -17.23 -16.06 -5.69
C GLU A 119 -17.07 -15.11 -4.50
N HIS A 120 -15.91 -15.14 -3.84
CA HIS A 120 -15.56 -14.19 -2.78
C HIS A 120 -15.55 -12.75 -3.31
N PHE A 121 -14.95 -12.51 -4.48
CA PHE A 121 -14.98 -11.19 -5.12
C PHE A 121 -16.41 -10.71 -5.42
N SER A 122 -17.27 -11.59 -5.91
CA SER A 122 -18.67 -11.26 -6.21
C SER A 122 -19.43 -10.86 -4.95
N ARG A 123 -19.25 -11.58 -3.84
CA ARG A 123 -19.83 -11.22 -2.54
C ARG A 123 -19.32 -9.87 -2.06
N PHE A 124 -18.00 -9.65 -2.08
CA PHE A 124 -17.39 -8.36 -1.74
C PHE A 124 -18.03 -7.20 -2.54
N LEU A 125 -18.15 -7.37 -3.86
CA LEU A 125 -18.71 -6.35 -4.74
C LEU A 125 -20.18 -6.03 -4.39
N LEU A 126 -21.01 -7.07 -4.19
CA LEU A 126 -22.42 -6.92 -3.88
C LEU A 126 -22.66 -6.34 -2.48
N ASP A 127 -21.93 -6.83 -1.48
CA ASP A 127 -22.19 -6.49 -0.08
C ASP A 127 -21.62 -5.11 0.27
N HIS A 128 -20.52 -4.70 -0.36
CA HIS A 128 -19.78 -3.49 0.03
C HIS A 128 -19.91 -2.32 -0.95
N LEU A 129 -19.85 -2.58 -2.25
CA LEU A 129 -19.84 -1.51 -3.25
C LEU A 129 -21.22 -1.24 -3.83
N LEU A 130 -21.99 -2.28 -4.16
CA LEU A 130 -23.29 -2.13 -4.82
C LEU A 130 -24.45 -2.05 -3.85
N ASN A 131 -24.34 -2.56 -2.62
CA ASN A 131 -25.35 -2.45 -1.58
C ASN A 131 -25.23 -1.11 -0.85
N THR A 132 -25.62 -0.04 -1.52
CA THR A 132 -25.48 1.32 -0.99
C THR A 132 -26.68 1.68 -0.11
N PRO A 133 -26.46 2.14 1.14
CA PRO A 133 -27.55 2.67 1.96
C PRO A 133 -28.16 3.90 1.28
N PRO A 134 -29.51 4.09 1.35
CA PRO A 134 -30.21 5.21 0.70
C PRO A 134 -29.77 6.60 1.15
N GLN A 135 -28.99 6.71 2.23
CA GLN A 135 -28.58 7.96 2.88
C GLN A 135 -27.06 8.13 3.00
N GLY A 136 -26.27 7.39 2.22
CA GLY A 136 -24.80 7.44 2.31
C GLY A 136 -24.11 7.88 1.00
N ALA A 137 -22.77 7.85 1.02
CA ALA A 137 -21.94 8.01 -0.17
C ALA A 137 -22.15 6.84 -1.13
N GLY A 138 -23.20 6.96 -1.96
CA GLY A 138 -23.54 5.97 -2.98
C GLY A 138 -22.41 5.84 -3.98
N VAL A 139 -22.22 4.62 -4.47
CA VAL A 139 -21.38 4.35 -5.62
C VAL A 139 -22.21 4.52 -6.89
N ALA A 140 -21.76 5.38 -7.81
CA ALA A 140 -22.44 5.62 -9.08
C ALA A 140 -22.00 4.63 -10.16
N ASP A 141 -20.69 4.30 -10.18
CA ASP A 141 -20.13 3.35 -11.13
C ASP A 141 -18.96 2.57 -10.53
N VAL A 142 -18.79 1.33 -10.98
CA VAL A 142 -17.73 0.41 -10.59
C VAL A 142 -17.17 -0.28 -11.82
N ASN A 143 -15.87 -0.21 -12.00
CA ASN A 143 -15.18 -0.93 -13.07
C ASN A 143 -14.07 -1.80 -12.49
N SER A 144 -14.16 -3.11 -12.66
CA SER A 144 -13.23 -4.10 -12.11
C SER A 144 -12.33 -4.68 -13.19
N SER A 145 -11.02 -4.76 -12.89
CA SER A 145 -10.03 -5.39 -13.77
C SER A 145 -9.25 -6.43 -12.97
N PHE A 146 -9.31 -7.68 -13.39
CA PHE A 146 -8.58 -8.77 -12.74
C PHE A 146 -7.12 -8.81 -13.20
N VAL A 147 -6.23 -9.08 -12.25
CA VAL A 147 -4.81 -9.26 -12.53
C VAL A 147 -4.60 -10.67 -13.11
N LEU A 148 -4.23 -10.75 -14.38
CA LEU A 148 -3.91 -12.03 -15.02
C LEU A 148 -2.51 -12.54 -14.60
N ARG A 149 -1.57 -11.62 -14.46
CA ARG A 149 -0.21 -11.89 -13.96
C ARG A 149 0.46 -10.60 -13.50
N THR A 150 1.31 -10.69 -12.51
CA THR A 150 2.19 -9.59 -12.11
C THR A 150 3.45 -9.59 -12.94
N VAL A 151 3.62 -8.62 -13.83
CA VAL A 151 4.82 -8.49 -14.70
C VAL A 151 6.01 -7.95 -13.90
N LYS A 152 5.76 -7.02 -12.96
CA LYS A 152 6.76 -6.44 -12.06
C LYS A 152 6.14 -6.23 -10.69
N ALA A 153 6.61 -6.99 -9.71
CA ALA A 153 6.23 -6.76 -8.32
C ALA A 153 6.90 -5.49 -7.76
N PHE A 154 6.26 -4.88 -6.78
CA PHE A 154 6.87 -3.79 -6.02
C PHE A 154 8.07 -4.32 -5.23
N ARG A 155 9.24 -3.72 -5.43
CA ARG A 155 10.52 -4.09 -4.78
C ARG A 155 11.16 -2.95 -4.00
N GLY A 156 10.40 -1.89 -3.73
CA GLY A 156 10.87 -0.68 -3.08
C GLY A 156 10.85 0.54 -4.01
N LEU A 157 11.03 1.71 -3.40
CA LEU A 157 11.07 3.01 -4.08
C LEU A 157 12.40 3.20 -4.81
N PRO A 158 12.45 3.94 -5.93
CA PRO A 158 13.67 4.31 -6.61
C PRO A 158 14.42 5.34 -5.76
N LEU A 159 15.43 4.88 -5.03
CA LEU A 159 16.36 5.76 -4.31
C LEU A 159 17.46 6.10 -5.30
N GLY A 160 17.52 7.35 -5.78
CA GLY A 160 18.41 7.82 -6.84
C GLY A 160 19.84 7.31 -6.64
N ARG A 161 20.39 6.75 -7.72
CA ARG A 161 21.81 6.32 -7.80
C ARG A 161 22.70 7.50 -8.06
#